data_0165827334607bd800eeb3b5227009bf
#
_entry.id   0165827334607bd800eeb3b5227009bf
#
_cell.length_a   1.000
_cell.length_b   1.000
_cell.length_c   1.000
_cell.angle_alpha   90.00
_cell.angle_beta   90.00
_cell.angle_gamma   90.00
#
_symmetry.space_group_name_H-M   'P 1'
#
loop_
_entity.id
_entity.type
_entity.pdbx_description
1 polymer ?
#
loop_
_entity_poly.entity_id
_entity_poly.type
_entity_poly.pdbx_seq_one_letter_code
_entity_poly.pdbx_strand_id
1 'polypeptide(L)'
;MKKILLLLSALIISFTIAYAQQEEPSAVMRFIGVTDIEDLDAQEMERLSEYLQHPFKLNYAGRTRLLSSGLFTPYQVATLLDYIRSSGDILSIIELSSIDGFGKEDAAALEPFISFESSSLPGAIPDTIRRWSTSLIVRGSIRGTEDKRGAENKYGFKCTSSYGDRIIMNFGGSNSFDDKDCYPSLYTGSLTYYGRRYKLILGDYNARFGQGMALWSGFSLSTYVEPSSFYRKASGLSPINSFTGTGSKRGAAADFTMGRFVVSAFASADNLKEIMEGKKHTDISISPGINITFMGKKGKIGLTGQINEGGKAGIAASDASINVRGADCFTEAAYDIGLKRHVFLLGSIIPFTDNIKTAFVIKYIEKQMHVATLSSSYTGGRWISLKGKTGFGSSVVRNSCTFSMDAEYLPTKKDVEFQQLPIQYKALARYNMQISPSIAFGVRITERYRTYDKLKYRTDARTDIKYMNGNWMASFRGNLLNCRSLGALAYLETGYKSETFSAYIRGAVFNIDSWDDRIYVYERDAPGSFNVPAYYGKGTTISAVTGLKPRWGNVKMRFYLRAAIKNKPGKAELKLQCMFDI
;
A
#
# COMPACT_ATOMS: atom_id res chain seq x y z
N MET A 1 8.19 47.92 20.80
CA MET A 1 9.12 46.81 20.54
C MET A 1 8.72 45.49 21.17
N LYS A 2 8.44 45.35 22.49
CA LYS A 2 8.04 44.07 23.13
C LYS A 2 6.78 43.42 22.53
N LYS A 3 5.74 44.18 22.14
CA LYS A 3 4.52 43.63 21.51
C LYS A 3 4.73 43.12 20.08
N ILE A 4 5.67 43.70 19.33
CA ILE A 4 6.05 43.25 17.97
C ILE A 4 6.89 41.98 18.05
N LEU A 5 7.76 41.86 19.07
CA LEU A 5 8.53 40.63 19.30
C LEU A 5 7.62 39.46 19.74
N LEU A 6 6.60 39.70 20.53
CA LEU A 6 5.60 38.71 20.94
C LEU A 6 4.71 38.25 19.75
N LEU A 7 4.33 39.18 18.88
CA LEU A 7 3.62 38.84 17.63
C LEU A 7 4.49 38.05 16.65
N LEU A 8 5.77 38.41 16.51
CA LEU A 8 6.74 37.65 15.71
C LEU A 8 7.04 36.26 16.30
N SER A 9 7.15 36.14 17.64
CA SER A 9 7.31 34.83 18.29
C SER A 9 6.06 33.95 18.17
N ALA A 10 4.86 34.52 18.29
CA ALA A 10 3.60 33.82 18.06
C ALA A 10 3.42 33.41 16.58
N LEU A 11 3.89 34.24 15.65
CA LEU A 11 3.93 33.91 14.22
C LEU A 11 4.92 32.78 13.93
N ILE A 12 6.10 32.79 14.57
CA ILE A 12 7.12 31.74 14.43
C ILE A 12 6.64 30.42 15.06
N ILE A 13 5.93 30.45 16.19
CA ILE A 13 5.36 29.26 16.83
C ILE A 13 4.19 28.70 16.01
N SER A 14 3.36 29.54 15.38
CA SER A 14 2.33 29.07 14.44
C SER A 14 2.92 28.48 13.15
N PHE A 15 4.12 28.89 12.73
CA PHE A 15 4.83 28.30 11.61
C PHE A 15 5.43 26.91 11.89
N THR A 16 5.69 26.57 13.17
CA THR A 16 6.26 25.26 13.53
C THR A 16 5.22 24.13 13.64
N ILE A 17 3.94 24.46 13.81
CA ILE A 17 2.84 23.47 13.89
C ILE A 17 2.30 23.07 12.49
N ALA A 18 2.61 23.84 11.43
CA ALA A 18 2.18 23.56 10.05
C ALA A 18 2.92 22.40 9.34
N TYR A 19 3.86 21.74 10.01
CA TYR A 19 4.73 20.69 9.40
C TYR A 19 4.10 19.31 9.26
N ALA A 20 2.88 19.05 9.73
CA ALA A 20 2.36 17.71 9.94
C ALA A 20 1.26 17.24 8.99
N GLN A 21 0.96 17.94 7.90
CA GLN A 21 0.03 17.39 6.90
C GLN A 21 0.76 16.75 5.73
N GLN A 22 1.37 15.60 6.00
CA GLN A 22 1.93 14.75 4.97
C GLN A 22 0.85 14.40 3.94
N GLU A 23 1.17 14.47 2.65
CA GLU A 23 0.25 14.02 1.60
C GLU A 23 -0.03 12.54 1.76
N GLU A 24 -1.30 12.13 1.64
CA GLU A 24 -1.75 10.75 1.80
C GLU A 24 -0.89 9.72 1.04
N PRO A 25 -0.60 9.91 -0.27
CA PRO A 25 0.25 8.97 -0.98
C PRO A 25 1.69 8.91 -0.46
N SER A 26 2.24 10.03 0.01
CA SER A 26 3.62 10.07 0.53
C SER A 26 3.77 9.30 1.85
N ALA A 27 2.73 9.30 2.70
CA ALA A 27 2.70 8.49 3.92
C ALA A 27 2.64 7.00 3.58
N VAL A 28 1.77 6.62 2.64
CA VAL A 28 1.63 5.23 2.18
C VAL A 28 2.92 4.72 1.54
N MET A 29 3.54 5.50 0.66
CA MET A 29 4.83 5.15 0.05
C MET A 29 5.91 4.88 1.09
N ARG A 30 6.05 5.77 2.08
CA ARG A 30 7.04 5.62 3.15
C ARG A 30 6.80 4.36 3.96
N PHE A 31 5.54 4.06 4.27
CA PHE A 31 5.17 2.88 5.07
C PHE A 31 5.42 1.57 4.34
N ILE A 32 5.07 1.50 3.04
CA ILE A 32 5.27 0.30 2.22
C ILE A 32 6.74 0.13 1.82
N GLY A 33 7.52 1.21 1.76
CA GLY A 33 8.90 1.20 1.30
C GLY A 33 9.00 1.16 -0.23
N VAL A 34 8.09 1.83 -0.94
CA VAL A 34 8.20 2.04 -2.37
C VAL A 34 8.71 3.45 -2.65
N THR A 35 9.52 3.58 -3.70
CA THR A 35 10.10 4.88 -4.05
C THR A 35 9.17 5.71 -4.90
N ASP A 36 8.25 5.07 -5.63
CA ASP A 36 7.35 5.73 -6.56
C ASP A 36 5.90 5.43 -6.24
N ILE A 37 5.09 6.46 -6.35
CA ILE A 37 3.65 6.34 -6.15
C ILE A 37 3.01 5.46 -7.22
N GLU A 38 3.58 5.44 -8.43
CA GLU A 38 3.12 4.62 -9.55
C GLU A 38 3.35 3.12 -9.32
N ASP A 39 4.23 2.75 -8.38
CA ASP A 39 4.50 1.36 -7.97
C ASP A 39 3.56 0.88 -6.85
N LEU A 40 2.70 1.76 -6.29
CA LEU A 40 1.71 1.38 -5.30
C LEU A 40 0.57 0.56 -5.93
N ASP A 41 0.02 -0.33 -5.14
CA ASP A 41 -1.22 -1.01 -5.48
C ASP A 41 -2.46 -0.24 -5.03
N ALA A 42 -3.49 -0.25 -5.86
CA ALA A 42 -4.74 0.44 -5.57
C ALA A 42 -5.45 -0.09 -4.32
N GLN A 43 -5.39 -1.39 -4.05
CA GLN A 43 -6.02 -2.00 -2.86
C GLN A 43 -5.26 -1.66 -1.57
N GLU A 44 -3.91 -1.68 -1.62
CA GLU A 44 -3.09 -1.26 -0.49
C GLU A 44 -3.25 0.24 -0.21
N MET A 45 -3.34 1.06 -1.26
CA MET A 45 -3.63 2.48 -1.13
C MET A 45 -5.01 2.70 -0.47
N GLU A 46 -6.05 1.98 -0.91
CA GLU A 46 -7.39 2.05 -0.32
C GLU A 46 -7.37 1.65 1.17
N ARG A 47 -6.72 0.53 1.50
CA ARG A 47 -6.61 0.01 2.87
C ARG A 47 -5.87 0.96 3.81
N LEU A 48 -4.72 1.46 3.38
CA LEU A 48 -3.90 2.36 4.19
C LEU A 48 -4.52 3.76 4.30
N SER A 49 -5.20 4.24 3.25
CA SER A 49 -5.97 5.49 3.31
C SER A 49 -7.05 5.47 4.40
N GLU A 50 -7.62 4.31 4.69
CA GLU A 50 -8.57 4.17 5.79
C GLU A 50 -7.91 4.43 7.15
N TYR A 51 -6.70 3.89 7.38
CA TYR A 51 -5.95 4.17 8.61
C TYR A 51 -5.47 5.62 8.70
N LEU A 52 -5.23 6.31 7.59
CA LEU A 52 -4.94 7.74 7.59
C LEU A 52 -6.16 8.59 8.02
N GLN A 53 -7.35 8.10 7.76
CA GLN A 53 -8.60 8.77 8.12
C GLN A 53 -9.10 8.38 9.51
N HIS A 54 -8.90 7.11 9.88
CA HIS A 54 -9.29 6.49 11.15
C HIS A 54 -8.08 5.75 11.73
N PRO A 55 -7.14 6.48 12.41
CA PRO A 55 -5.92 5.89 12.93
C PRO A 55 -6.17 4.70 13.84
N PHE A 56 -5.35 3.67 13.68
CA PHE A 56 -5.44 2.43 14.43
C PHE A 56 -5.09 2.66 15.90
N LYS A 57 -5.99 2.35 16.81
CA LYS A 57 -5.81 2.53 18.26
C LYS A 57 -4.88 1.48 18.84
N LEU A 58 -3.62 1.86 19.08
CA LEU A 58 -2.55 0.95 19.44
C LEU A 58 -2.79 0.24 20.79
N ASN A 59 -3.15 1.02 21.81
CA ASN A 59 -3.25 0.54 23.19
C ASN A 59 -4.49 -0.33 23.47
N TYR A 60 -5.50 -0.28 22.59
CA TYR A 60 -6.73 -1.07 22.74
C TYR A 60 -6.71 -2.39 21.96
N ALA A 61 -5.69 -2.62 21.14
CA ALA A 61 -5.65 -3.74 20.23
C ALA A 61 -4.96 -4.98 20.84
N GLY A 62 -5.64 -6.12 20.81
CA GLY A 62 -5.05 -7.41 21.13
C GLY A 62 -4.18 -7.94 19.97
N ARG A 63 -3.44 -9.05 20.24
CA ARG A 63 -2.49 -9.67 19.30
C ARG A 63 -3.11 -9.93 17.91
N THR A 64 -4.29 -10.56 17.86
CA THR A 64 -4.95 -10.89 16.59
C THR A 64 -5.33 -9.64 15.78
N ARG A 65 -5.72 -8.55 16.46
CA ARG A 65 -6.07 -7.29 15.81
C ARG A 65 -4.83 -6.54 15.32
N LEU A 66 -3.76 -6.50 16.10
CA LEU A 66 -2.47 -5.94 15.69
C LEU A 66 -1.95 -6.64 14.43
N LEU A 67 -1.93 -7.98 14.42
CA LEU A 67 -1.49 -8.75 13.25
C LEU A 67 -2.39 -8.52 12.03
N SER A 68 -3.72 -8.58 12.22
CA SER A 68 -4.68 -8.43 11.10
C SER A 68 -4.72 -7.04 10.51
N SER A 69 -4.19 -6.02 11.20
CA SER A 69 -4.05 -4.67 10.66
C SER A 69 -3.08 -4.62 9.47
N GLY A 70 -2.09 -5.53 9.42
CA GLY A 70 -1.00 -5.50 8.45
C GLY A 70 -0.05 -4.31 8.61
N LEU A 71 -0.13 -3.59 9.74
CA LEU A 71 0.76 -2.47 10.05
C LEU A 71 2.07 -2.93 10.68
N PHE A 72 2.04 -4.05 11.39
CA PHE A 72 3.14 -4.53 12.22
C PHE A 72 3.66 -5.88 11.75
N THR A 73 4.96 -6.10 11.92
CA THR A 73 5.55 -7.44 11.80
C THR A 73 5.21 -8.28 13.04
N PRO A 74 5.23 -9.61 12.97
CA PRO A 74 5.02 -10.46 14.14
C PRO A 74 5.98 -10.18 15.30
N TYR A 75 7.23 -9.81 15.00
CA TYR A 75 8.21 -9.41 16.00
C TYR A 75 7.80 -8.12 16.70
N GLN A 76 7.42 -7.09 15.93
CA GLN A 76 6.91 -5.82 16.46
C GLN A 76 5.68 -6.02 17.35
N VAL A 77 4.76 -6.91 16.97
CA VAL A 77 3.58 -7.23 17.80
C VAL A 77 3.99 -7.88 19.13
N ALA A 78 4.98 -8.78 19.11
CA ALA A 78 5.44 -9.45 20.32
C ALA A 78 6.09 -8.45 21.31
N THR A 79 7.02 -7.64 20.82
CA THR A 79 7.73 -6.64 21.64
C THR A 79 6.81 -5.54 22.15
N LEU A 80 5.87 -5.07 21.31
CA LEU A 80 4.84 -4.10 21.68
C LEU A 80 3.96 -4.61 22.84
N LEU A 81 3.46 -5.83 22.74
CA LEU A 81 2.61 -6.42 23.79
C LEU A 81 3.39 -6.73 25.08
N ASP A 82 4.66 -7.09 24.96
CA ASP A 82 5.52 -7.28 26.14
C ASP A 82 5.80 -5.93 26.81
N TYR A 83 6.02 -4.85 26.04
CA TYR A 83 6.19 -3.49 26.56
C TYR A 83 4.93 -2.99 27.26
N ILE A 84 3.75 -3.07 26.61
CA ILE A 84 2.47 -2.66 27.23
C ILE A 84 2.20 -3.42 28.54
N ARG A 85 2.57 -4.71 28.60
CA ARG A 85 2.40 -5.50 29.83
C ARG A 85 3.32 -5.06 30.97
N SER A 86 4.56 -4.67 30.66
CA SER A 86 5.57 -4.30 31.66
C SER A 86 5.55 -2.85 32.05
N SER A 87 5.25 -1.95 31.12
CA SER A 87 5.42 -0.49 31.26
C SER A 87 4.11 0.29 31.14
N GLY A 88 3.03 -0.34 30.69
CA GLY A 88 1.73 0.30 30.45
C GLY A 88 1.55 0.79 29.01
N ASP A 89 0.55 1.64 28.82
CA ASP A 89 0.16 2.16 27.51
C ASP A 89 1.26 3.03 26.90
N ILE A 90 1.40 2.96 25.58
CA ILE A 90 2.33 3.78 24.80
C ILE A 90 1.67 5.12 24.50
N LEU A 91 2.31 6.22 24.88
CA LEU A 91 1.73 7.55 24.82
C LEU A 91 2.34 8.45 23.73
N SER A 92 3.47 8.05 23.12
CA SER A 92 4.16 8.87 22.14
C SER A 92 4.93 8.05 21.10
N ILE A 93 5.22 8.70 19.97
CA ILE A 93 6.06 8.14 18.91
C ILE A 93 7.52 7.92 19.38
N ILE A 94 8.00 8.76 20.32
CA ILE A 94 9.35 8.63 20.88
C ILE A 94 9.45 7.34 21.70
N GLU A 95 8.43 7.07 22.51
CA GLU A 95 8.32 5.86 23.31
C GLU A 95 8.22 4.63 22.39
N LEU A 96 7.37 4.65 21.36
CA LEU A 96 7.29 3.58 20.37
C LEU A 96 8.65 3.31 19.71
N SER A 97 9.39 4.36 19.37
CA SER A 97 10.71 4.22 18.71
C SER A 97 11.79 3.61 19.59
N SER A 98 11.57 3.55 20.92
CA SER A 98 12.49 2.92 21.88
C SER A 98 12.24 1.41 22.07
N ILE A 99 11.12 0.90 21.58
CA ILE A 99 10.77 -0.52 21.68
C ILE A 99 11.55 -1.32 20.62
N ASP A 100 12.03 -2.48 20.98
CA ASP A 100 12.74 -3.39 20.07
C ASP A 100 11.89 -3.69 18.82
N GLY A 101 12.51 -3.57 17.64
CA GLY A 101 11.84 -3.75 16.36
C GLY A 101 11.15 -2.50 15.80
N PHE A 102 11.16 -1.37 16.55
CA PHE A 102 10.68 -0.08 16.08
C PHE A 102 11.84 0.91 16.07
N GLY A 103 12.56 1.02 14.98
CA GLY A 103 13.55 2.08 14.81
C GLY A 103 12.88 3.44 14.61
N LYS A 104 13.64 4.53 14.72
CA LYS A 104 13.12 5.91 14.51
C LYS A 104 12.42 6.09 13.16
N GLU A 105 12.96 5.46 12.11
CA GLU A 105 12.39 5.52 10.75
C GLU A 105 11.09 4.74 10.64
N ASP A 106 11.06 3.52 11.21
CA ASP A 106 9.88 2.67 11.18
C ASP A 106 8.73 3.26 12.02
N ALA A 107 9.04 3.82 13.20
CA ALA A 107 8.08 4.53 14.02
C ALA A 107 7.53 5.77 13.28
N ALA A 108 8.39 6.59 12.67
CA ALA A 108 7.96 7.75 11.90
C ALA A 108 7.14 7.38 10.63
N ALA A 109 7.37 6.20 10.06
CA ALA A 109 6.56 5.70 8.95
C ALA A 109 5.18 5.21 9.42
N LEU A 110 5.07 4.68 10.64
CA LEU A 110 3.83 4.21 11.25
C LEU A 110 2.96 5.34 11.83
N GLU A 111 3.57 6.43 12.28
CA GLU A 111 2.90 7.53 12.99
C GLU A 111 1.58 8.01 12.35
N PRO A 112 1.49 8.22 11.01
CA PRO A 112 0.25 8.67 10.39
C PRO A 112 -0.92 7.67 10.48
N PHE A 113 -0.64 6.39 10.71
CA PHE A 113 -1.61 5.28 10.67
C PHE A 113 -2.07 4.82 12.06
N ILE A 114 -1.47 5.32 13.14
CA ILE A 114 -1.73 4.87 14.50
C ILE A 114 -2.17 6.01 15.41
N SER A 115 -2.88 5.66 16.48
CA SER A 115 -3.26 6.57 17.56
C SER A 115 -2.76 6.06 18.89
N PHE A 116 -2.21 6.98 19.70
CA PHE A 116 -1.73 6.73 21.04
C PHE A 116 -2.81 7.00 22.11
N GLU A 117 -4.08 6.98 21.73
CA GLU A 117 -5.17 7.08 22.70
C GLU A 117 -5.01 6.03 23.80
N SER A 118 -5.22 6.44 25.04
CA SER A 118 -5.10 5.60 26.24
C SER A 118 -6.23 5.87 27.21
N SER A 119 -6.77 4.81 27.80
CA SER A 119 -7.78 4.92 28.86
C SER A 119 -7.18 5.34 30.21
N SER A 120 -5.86 5.33 30.35
CA SER A 120 -5.15 5.74 31.56
C SER A 120 -4.96 7.26 31.67
N LEU A 121 -5.21 8.03 30.61
CA LEU A 121 -5.07 9.47 30.60
C LEU A 121 -6.27 10.17 31.30
N PRO A 122 -6.05 11.28 32.05
CA PRO A 122 -7.13 12.06 32.64
C PRO A 122 -8.10 12.57 31.57
N GLY A 123 -9.40 12.34 31.76
CA GLY A 123 -10.44 12.74 30.82
C GLY A 123 -10.62 11.79 29.62
N ALA A 124 -9.86 10.70 29.56
CA ALA A 124 -10.05 9.67 28.53
C ALA A 124 -11.42 8.98 28.70
N ILE A 125 -12.03 8.64 27.56
CA ILE A 125 -13.26 7.85 27.54
C ILE A 125 -12.87 6.40 27.88
N PRO A 126 -13.43 5.79 28.94
CA PRO A 126 -13.13 4.39 29.26
C PRO A 126 -13.46 3.45 28.09
N ASP A 127 -12.64 2.44 27.86
CA ASP A 127 -12.85 1.40 26.81
C ASP A 127 -14.17 0.61 27.03
N THR A 128 -14.76 0.73 28.21
CA THR A 128 -16.06 0.14 28.56
C THR A 128 -17.25 0.83 27.85
N ILE A 129 -17.09 2.09 27.42
CA ILE A 129 -18.16 2.82 26.71
C ILE A 129 -18.10 2.49 25.22
N ARG A 130 -18.83 1.45 24.84
CA ARG A 130 -18.97 1.05 23.45
C ARG A 130 -19.98 1.93 22.75
N ARG A 131 -19.53 2.55 21.65
CA ARG A 131 -20.38 3.37 20.78
C ARG A 131 -20.36 2.79 19.38
N TRP A 132 -21.46 2.95 18.66
CA TRP A 132 -21.49 2.76 17.22
C TRP A 132 -20.73 3.89 16.54
N SER A 133 -19.94 3.51 15.55
CA SER A 133 -19.31 4.43 14.61
C SER A 133 -19.53 3.90 13.21
N THR A 134 -20.03 4.74 12.32
CA THR A 134 -20.33 4.36 10.95
C THR A 134 -19.65 5.31 9.99
N SER A 135 -18.90 4.77 9.03
CA SER A 135 -18.33 5.51 7.92
C SER A 135 -18.96 5.04 6.61
N LEU A 136 -19.47 5.98 5.83
CA LEU A 136 -20.06 5.73 4.52
C LEU A 136 -19.29 6.51 3.46
N ILE A 137 -18.88 5.82 2.42
CA ILE A 137 -18.24 6.41 1.24
C ILE A 137 -19.10 6.10 0.02
N VAL A 138 -19.48 7.13 -0.72
CA VAL A 138 -20.19 7.02 -2.00
C VAL A 138 -19.37 7.72 -3.05
N ARG A 139 -19.17 7.07 -4.19
CA ARG A 139 -18.45 7.66 -5.33
C ARG A 139 -19.19 7.43 -6.63
N GLY A 140 -19.12 8.41 -7.52
CA GLY A 140 -19.62 8.31 -8.88
C GLY A 140 -18.64 8.94 -9.84
N SER A 141 -18.51 8.41 -11.04
CA SER A 141 -17.74 9.00 -12.12
C SER A 141 -18.43 8.84 -13.46
N ILE A 142 -18.30 9.87 -14.30
CA ILE A 142 -18.80 9.90 -15.66
C ILE A 142 -17.60 10.14 -16.56
N ARG A 143 -17.47 9.34 -17.61
CA ARG A 143 -16.37 9.41 -18.55
C ARG A 143 -16.88 9.42 -19.99
N GLY A 144 -16.47 10.42 -20.76
CA GLY A 144 -16.65 10.48 -22.22
C GLY A 144 -15.32 10.23 -22.91
N THR A 145 -15.30 9.42 -23.96
CA THR A 145 -14.14 9.18 -24.81
C THR A 145 -14.52 9.41 -26.27
N GLU A 146 -13.58 9.96 -27.05
CA GLU A 146 -13.80 10.29 -28.46
C GLU A 146 -14.21 9.08 -29.31
N ASP A 147 -13.68 7.89 -28.96
CA ASP A 147 -13.90 6.64 -29.69
C ASP A 147 -15.22 5.94 -29.36
N LYS A 148 -15.94 6.38 -28.31
CA LYS A 148 -17.16 5.74 -27.84
C LYS A 148 -18.35 6.71 -27.92
N ARG A 149 -19.45 6.25 -28.52
CA ARG A 149 -20.72 7.00 -28.50
C ARG A 149 -21.37 6.87 -27.12
N GLY A 150 -21.46 7.97 -26.38
CA GLY A 150 -22.08 8.03 -25.06
C GLY A 150 -21.10 8.11 -23.90
N ALA A 151 -21.61 8.50 -22.76
CA ALA A 151 -20.86 8.57 -21.52
C ALA A 151 -20.91 7.22 -20.79
N GLU A 152 -19.76 6.78 -20.27
CA GLU A 152 -19.64 5.62 -19.42
C GLU A 152 -19.75 6.06 -17.96
N ASN A 153 -20.54 5.33 -17.17
CA ASN A 153 -20.77 5.62 -15.77
C ASN A 153 -20.16 4.54 -14.88
N LYS A 154 -19.49 4.99 -13.82
CA LYS A 154 -19.02 4.11 -12.75
C LYS A 154 -19.45 4.67 -11.42
N TYR A 155 -20.00 3.83 -10.55
CA TYR A 155 -20.34 4.21 -9.20
C TYR A 155 -19.89 3.14 -8.21
N GLY A 156 -19.84 3.49 -6.95
CA GLY A 156 -19.53 2.56 -5.87
C GLY A 156 -19.88 3.16 -4.53
N PHE A 157 -20.16 2.29 -3.59
CA PHE A 157 -20.37 2.65 -2.20
C PHE A 157 -19.63 1.68 -1.28
N LYS A 158 -19.28 2.17 -0.11
CA LYS A 158 -18.63 1.40 0.95
C LYS A 158 -19.12 1.89 2.29
N CYS A 159 -19.55 0.98 3.14
CA CYS A 159 -20.04 1.25 4.48
C CYS A 159 -19.26 0.39 5.48
N THR A 160 -18.68 1.03 6.49
CA THR A 160 -18.06 0.38 7.63
C THR A 160 -18.80 0.79 8.88
N SER A 161 -19.32 -0.16 9.62
CA SER A 161 -19.97 0.09 10.90
C SER A 161 -19.28 -0.72 11.98
N SER A 162 -18.90 -0.08 13.07
CA SER A 162 -18.22 -0.72 14.18
C SER A 162 -18.91 -0.45 15.51
N TYR A 163 -19.01 -1.47 16.35
CA TYR A 163 -19.47 -1.37 17.72
C TYR A 163 -18.31 -1.55 18.69
N GLY A 164 -17.81 -0.43 19.18
CA GLY A 164 -16.53 -0.38 19.85
C GLY A 164 -15.46 -0.99 18.94
N ASP A 165 -14.43 -1.58 19.54
CA ASP A 165 -13.37 -2.23 18.76
C ASP A 165 -13.60 -3.75 18.57
N ARG A 166 -14.81 -4.26 18.87
CA ARG A 166 -15.08 -5.72 18.86
C ARG A 166 -15.85 -6.22 17.67
N ILE A 167 -16.81 -5.46 17.18
CA ILE A 167 -17.62 -5.87 16.03
C ILE A 167 -17.37 -4.88 14.91
N ILE A 168 -16.99 -5.37 13.74
CA ILE A 168 -16.82 -4.57 12.54
C ILE A 168 -17.61 -5.22 11.42
N MET A 169 -18.44 -4.42 10.78
CA MET A 169 -19.25 -4.80 9.61
C MET A 169 -18.79 -3.95 8.44
N ASN A 170 -18.39 -4.59 7.36
CA ASN A 170 -18.04 -3.92 6.12
C ASN A 170 -18.99 -4.38 5.03
N PHE A 171 -19.48 -3.45 4.25
CA PHE A 171 -20.29 -3.72 3.08
C PHE A 171 -19.93 -2.75 1.96
N GLY A 172 -19.73 -3.26 0.75
CA GLY A 172 -19.37 -2.45 -0.41
C GLY A 172 -19.96 -3.01 -1.68
N GLY A 173 -20.07 -2.14 -2.67
CA GLY A 173 -20.47 -2.52 -4.00
C GLY A 173 -20.00 -1.50 -5.03
N SER A 174 -19.78 -1.96 -6.25
CA SER A 174 -19.42 -1.11 -7.38
C SER A 174 -19.81 -1.75 -8.70
N ASN A 175 -19.92 -0.92 -9.73
CA ASN A 175 -19.97 -1.36 -11.12
C ASN A 175 -18.68 -1.04 -11.85
N SER A 176 -18.51 -1.58 -13.04
CA SER A 176 -17.47 -1.21 -14.00
C SER A 176 -18.00 -0.19 -15.00
N PHE A 177 -17.09 0.55 -15.68
CA PHE A 177 -17.50 1.42 -16.80
C PHE A 177 -18.12 0.66 -17.98
N ASP A 178 -17.80 -0.63 -18.09
CA ASP A 178 -18.32 -1.48 -19.19
C ASP A 178 -19.68 -2.11 -18.86
N ASP A 179 -20.16 -1.96 -17.61
CA ASP A 179 -21.45 -2.51 -17.19
C ASP A 179 -22.61 -1.66 -17.74
N LYS A 180 -23.58 -2.31 -18.36
CA LYS A 180 -24.79 -1.67 -18.88
C LYS A 180 -25.92 -1.57 -17.84
N ASP A 181 -25.82 -2.37 -16.78
CA ASP A 181 -26.86 -2.45 -15.74
C ASP A 181 -26.67 -1.34 -14.68
N CYS A 182 -27.79 -0.90 -14.12
CA CYS A 182 -27.81 0.06 -13.03
C CYS A 182 -27.49 -0.56 -11.66
N TYR A 183 -27.26 -1.87 -11.59
CA TYR A 183 -26.92 -2.56 -10.34
C TYR A 183 -25.42 -2.72 -10.19
N PRO A 184 -24.89 -2.70 -8.95
CA PRO A 184 -23.50 -3.07 -8.72
C PRO A 184 -23.24 -4.50 -9.21
N SER A 185 -22.24 -4.67 -10.05
CA SER A 185 -21.80 -6.00 -10.54
C SER A 185 -20.85 -6.68 -9.54
N LEU A 186 -20.21 -5.89 -8.67
CA LEU A 186 -19.26 -6.36 -7.66
C LEU A 186 -19.77 -6.01 -6.26
N TYR A 187 -19.80 -7.00 -5.39
CA TYR A 187 -20.21 -6.85 -4.00
C TYR A 187 -19.16 -7.42 -3.07
N THR A 188 -18.97 -6.74 -1.94
CA THR A 188 -18.14 -7.21 -0.83
C THR A 188 -18.92 -7.11 0.47
N GLY A 189 -18.69 -8.04 1.38
CA GLY A 189 -19.28 -7.98 2.69
C GLY A 189 -18.50 -8.81 3.70
N SER A 190 -18.25 -8.26 4.88
CA SER A 190 -17.62 -8.99 5.97
C SER A 190 -18.19 -8.58 7.32
N LEU A 191 -18.36 -9.56 8.18
CA LEU A 191 -18.66 -9.39 9.60
C LEU A 191 -17.51 -9.95 10.41
N THR A 192 -16.89 -9.14 11.24
CA THR A 192 -15.75 -9.53 12.06
C THR A 192 -16.06 -9.32 13.54
N TYR A 193 -15.76 -10.33 14.35
CA TYR A 193 -15.79 -10.25 15.79
C TYR A 193 -14.39 -10.46 16.38
N TYR A 194 -13.91 -9.50 17.18
CA TYR A 194 -12.64 -9.56 17.90
C TYR A 194 -12.88 -9.89 19.37
N GLY A 195 -12.65 -11.14 19.74
CA GLY A 195 -12.59 -11.59 21.12
C GLY A 195 -11.19 -11.38 21.72
N ARG A 196 -11.06 -11.70 23.01
CA ARG A 196 -9.78 -11.58 23.72
C ARG A 196 -8.65 -12.48 23.17
N ARG A 197 -9.02 -13.73 22.79
CA ARG A 197 -8.09 -14.76 22.28
C ARG A 197 -8.48 -15.33 20.93
N TYR A 198 -9.54 -14.84 20.34
CA TYR A 198 -10.04 -15.33 19.08
C TYR A 198 -10.59 -14.19 18.22
N LYS A 199 -10.64 -14.42 16.94
CA LYS A 199 -11.25 -13.56 15.93
C LYS A 199 -12.06 -14.43 14.99
N LEU A 200 -13.26 -14.00 14.66
CA LEU A 200 -14.14 -14.67 13.71
C LEU A 200 -14.44 -13.70 12.56
N ILE A 201 -14.40 -14.20 11.34
CA ILE A 201 -14.74 -13.44 10.13
C ILE A 201 -15.73 -14.27 9.33
N LEU A 202 -16.85 -13.65 8.95
CA LEU A 202 -17.83 -14.19 8.01
C LEU A 202 -17.91 -13.28 6.79
N GLY A 203 -17.95 -13.85 5.59
CA GLY A 203 -18.00 -13.12 4.33
C GLY A 203 -16.64 -12.99 3.65
N ASP A 204 -16.31 -11.81 3.14
CA ASP A 204 -15.08 -11.60 2.38
C ASP A 204 -13.88 -11.33 3.29
N TYR A 205 -12.80 -12.07 3.07
CA TYR A 205 -11.57 -11.95 3.85
C TYR A 205 -10.32 -12.20 2.98
N ASN A 206 -9.18 -11.68 3.45
CA ASN A 206 -7.86 -12.00 2.95
C ASN A 206 -7.20 -13.06 3.82
N ALA A 207 -6.47 -13.98 3.20
CA ALA A 207 -5.56 -14.92 3.86
C ALA A 207 -4.15 -14.64 3.36
N ARG A 208 -3.28 -14.10 4.23
CA ARG A 208 -1.92 -13.69 3.90
C ARG A 208 -0.96 -14.27 4.92
N PHE A 209 -0.25 -15.31 4.54
CA PHE A 209 0.70 -16.01 5.38
C PHE A 209 2.09 -16.03 4.75
N GLY A 210 3.13 -16.21 5.56
CA GLY A 210 4.52 -16.26 5.11
C GLY A 210 5.00 -14.97 4.43
N GLN A 211 5.73 -15.12 3.35
CA GLN A 211 6.20 -14.07 2.45
C GLN A 211 5.41 -14.02 1.14
N GLY A 212 4.30 -14.75 1.08
CA GLY A 212 3.36 -14.76 -0.02
C GLY A 212 3.78 -15.61 -1.20
N MET A 213 4.53 -16.68 -0.96
CA MET A 213 4.87 -17.66 -1.97
C MET A 213 3.80 -18.74 -2.12
N ALA A 214 3.14 -19.11 -1.01
CA ALA A 214 2.10 -20.13 -0.98
C ALA A 214 0.69 -19.54 -0.97
N LEU A 215 0.40 -18.69 -0.02
CA LEU A 215 -0.95 -18.17 0.21
C LEU A 215 -0.94 -16.68 0.48
N TRP A 216 -1.33 -15.92 -0.52
CA TRP A 216 -1.44 -14.48 -0.44
C TRP A 216 -2.64 -14.00 -1.24
N SER A 217 -3.76 -13.73 -0.56
CA SER A 217 -4.92 -13.14 -1.21
C SER A 217 -4.76 -11.63 -1.40
N GLY A 218 -5.36 -11.13 -2.47
CA GLY A 218 -5.21 -9.75 -2.90
C GLY A 218 -3.96 -9.55 -3.76
N PHE A 219 -3.58 -8.29 -3.93
CA PHE A 219 -2.45 -7.91 -4.76
C PHE A 219 -1.11 -8.23 -4.08
N SER A 220 -0.13 -8.56 -4.88
CA SER A 220 1.24 -8.79 -4.45
C SER A 220 2.17 -7.83 -5.19
N LEU A 221 2.86 -6.96 -4.46
CA LEU A 221 3.88 -6.09 -5.03
C LEU A 221 4.95 -6.93 -5.74
N SER A 222 5.13 -6.69 -7.03
CA SER A 222 6.13 -7.38 -7.85
C SER A 222 7.49 -6.71 -7.83
N THR A 223 7.56 -5.45 -7.39
CA THR A 223 8.77 -4.63 -7.45
C THR A 223 9.34 -4.41 -6.05
N TYR A 224 10.56 -4.85 -5.86
CA TYR A 224 11.34 -4.58 -4.66
C TYR A 224 12.25 -3.38 -4.95
N VAL A 225 12.02 -2.27 -4.30
CA VAL A 225 12.74 -1.03 -4.59
C VAL A 225 13.51 -0.53 -3.38
N GLU A 226 12.88 -0.43 -2.22
CA GLU A 226 13.54 -0.09 -0.97
C GLU A 226 13.79 -1.33 -0.12
N PRO A 227 14.88 -1.37 0.67
CA PRO A 227 15.18 -2.52 1.52
C PRO A 227 14.02 -2.94 2.42
N SER A 228 13.27 -1.98 2.96
CA SER A 228 12.11 -2.23 3.85
C SER A 228 10.96 -2.96 3.16
N SER A 229 10.84 -2.88 1.83
CA SER A 229 9.78 -3.55 1.06
C SER A 229 10.02 -5.05 0.85
N PHE A 230 11.22 -5.55 1.16
CA PHE A 230 11.56 -6.96 0.95
C PHE A 230 10.89 -7.91 1.95
N TYR A 231 10.64 -7.44 3.16
CA TYR A 231 9.90 -8.22 4.15
C TYR A 231 8.41 -7.89 4.08
N ARG A 232 7.61 -8.87 3.68
CA ARG A 232 6.15 -8.71 3.63
C ARG A 232 5.52 -8.88 4.98
N LYS A 233 4.70 -7.91 5.39
CA LYS A 233 3.94 -7.95 6.64
C LYS A 233 2.69 -8.80 6.44
N ALA A 234 2.78 -10.10 6.73
CA ALA A 234 1.67 -11.02 6.64
C ALA A 234 0.59 -10.68 7.67
N SER A 235 -0.61 -10.31 7.22
CA SER A 235 -1.74 -9.94 8.10
C SER A 235 -2.53 -11.13 8.63
N GLY A 236 -2.15 -12.37 8.27
CA GLY A 236 -2.95 -13.55 8.60
C GLY A 236 -4.32 -13.49 7.94
N LEU A 237 -5.36 -13.85 8.68
CA LEU A 237 -6.74 -13.65 8.25
C LEU A 237 -7.16 -12.21 8.56
N SER A 238 -7.66 -11.46 7.58
CA SER A 238 -8.12 -10.09 7.76
C SER A 238 -9.39 -9.81 6.95
N PRO A 239 -10.37 -9.07 7.52
CA PRO A 239 -11.59 -8.73 6.79
C PRO A 239 -11.25 -7.81 5.61
N ILE A 240 -12.09 -7.84 4.59
CA ILE A 240 -12.00 -6.92 3.46
C ILE A 240 -12.90 -5.72 3.71
N ASN A 241 -12.35 -4.56 3.40
CA ASN A 241 -13.06 -3.31 3.30
C ASN A 241 -12.67 -2.62 1.98
N SER A 242 -13.27 -3.05 0.88
CA SER A 242 -12.95 -2.60 -0.47
C SER A 242 -14.20 -2.48 -1.32
N PHE A 243 -14.17 -1.63 -2.34
CA PHE A 243 -15.28 -1.50 -3.29
C PHE A 243 -15.47 -2.74 -4.18
N THR A 244 -14.40 -3.48 -4.48
CA THR A 244 -14.42 -4.56 -5.48
C THR A 244 -14.15 -5.93 -4.89
N GLY A 245 -13.43 -6.02 -3.76
CA GLY A 245 -13.02 -7.28 -3.15
C GLY A 245 -12.21 -8.20 -4.08
N THR A 246 -11.50 -7.62 -5.05
CA THR A 246 -10.71 -8.40 -6.02
C THR A 246 -9.65 -9.22 -5.30
N GLY A 247 -9.54 -10.51 -5.62
CA GLY A 247 -8.56 -11.43 -5.03
C GLY A 247 -8.83 -11.84 -3.59
N SER A 248 -9.97 -11.44 -2.98
CA SER A 248 -10.38 -11.92 -1.66
C SER A 248 -11.01 -13.31 -1.74
N LYS A 249 -10.97 -14.01 -0.62
CA LYS A 249 -11.72 -15.25 -0.38
C LYS A 249 -13.10 -14.91 0.23
N ARG A 250 -14.12 -15.72 -0.05
CA ARG A 250 -15.46 -15.56 0.52
C ARG A 250 -15.86 -16.81 1.28
N GLY A 251 -16.24 -16.67 2.55
CA GLY A 251 -16.59 -17.81 3.39
C GLY A 251 -16.50 -17.50 4.87
N ALA A 252 -15.86 -18.36 5.65
CA ALA A 252 -15.65 -18.19 7.08
C ALA A 252 -14.18 -18.37 7.45
N ALA A 253 -13.73 -17.59 8.42
CA ALA A 253 -12.36 -17.66 8.91
C ALA A 253 -12.30 -17.36 10.41
N ALA A 254 -11.38 -18.01 11.12
CA ALA A 254 -11.20 -17.86 12.56
C ALA A 254 -9.73 -17.93 12.94
N ASP A 255 -9.31 -17.07 13.87
CA ASP A 255 -8.00 -17.13 14.54
C ASP A 255 -8.20 -17.44 16.03
N PHE A 256 -7.37 -18.31 16.56
CA PHE A 256 -7.31 -18.64 17.98
C PHE A 256 -5.89 -18.44 18.50
N THR A 257 -5.75 -17.67 19.58
CA THR A 257 -4.47 -17.42 20.23
C THR A 257 -4.34 -18.28 21.50
N MET A 258 -3.37 -19.18 21.52
CA MET A 258 -3.04 -20.06 22.65
C MET A 258 -1.58 -19.83 23.08
N GLY A 259 -1.38 -18.95 24.05
CA GLY A 259 -0.04 -18.57 24.49
C GLY A 259 0.80 -17.97 23.36
N ARG A 260 1.82 -18.69 22.90
CA ARG A 260 2.69 -18.29 21.78
C ARG A 260 2.20 -18.81 20.41
N PHE A 261 1.15 -19.61 20.39
CA PHE A 261 0.60 -20.13 19.15
C PHE A 261 -0.58 -19.29 18.68
N VAL A 262 -0.65 -19.08 17.37
CA VAL A 262 -1.83 -18.57 16.67
C VAL A 262 -2.25 -19.64 15.68
N VAL A 263 -3.46 -20.16 15.83
CA VAL A 263 -4.05 -21.12 14.91
C VAL A 263 -5.14 -20.39 14.11
N SER A 264 -4.97 -20.38 12.80
CA SER A 264 -5.91 -19.78 11.85
C SER A 264 -6.56 -20.89 11.03
N ALA A 265 -7.88 -21.00 11.08
CA ALA A 265 -8.64 -21.92 10.26
C ALA A 265 -9.59 -21.13 9.35
N PHE A 266 -9.71 -21.54 8.10
CA PHE A 266 -10.57 -20.85 7.14
C PHE A 266 -11.12 -21.81 6.09
N ALA A 267 -12.26 -21.43 5.53
CA ALA A 267 -12.85 -22.11 4.39
C ALA A 267 -13.45 -21.10 3.44
N SER A 268 -13.14 -21.20 2.15
CA SER A 268 -13.69 -20.34 1.10
C SER A 268 -14.52 -21.14 0.11
N ALA A 269 -15.60 -20.52 -0.36
CA ALA A 269 -16.37 -20.95 -1.51
C ALA A 269 -15.84 -20.21 -2.75
N ASP A 270 -14.93 -20.84 -3.49
CA ASP A 270 -14.09 -20.15 -4.49
C ASP A 270 -14.88 -19.64 -5.70
N ASN A 271 -15.93 -20.34 -6.11
CA ASN A 271 -16.77 -19.95 -7.25
C ASN A 271 -18.07 -19.22 -6.85
N LEU A 272 -18.29 -18.92 -5.57
CA LEU A 272 -19.51 -18.26 -5.12
C LEU A 272 -19.67 -16.85 -5.73
N LYS A 273 -18.59 -16.12 -5.92
CA LYS A 273 -18.60 -14.80 -6.59
C LYS A 273 -19.07 -14.94 -8.04
N GLU A 274 -18.58 -15.92 -8.77
CA GLU A 274 -18.93 -16.17 -10.16
C GLU A 274 -20.38 -16.60 -10.31
N ILE A 275 -20.90 -17.39 -9.35
CA ILE A 275 -22.32 -17.78 -9.29
C ILE A 275 -23.20 -16.55 -9.06
N MET A 276 -22.82 -15.65 -8.15
CA MET A 276 -23.56 -14.42 -7.88
C MET A 276 -23.51 -13.42 -9.06
N GLU A 277 -22.45 -13.46 -9.86
CA GLU A 277 -22.31 -12.68 -11.10
C GLU A 277 -23.06 -13.31 -12.30
N GLY A 278 -23.82 -14.40 -12.08
CA GLY A 278 -24.62 -15.06 -13.12
C GLY A 278 -23.83 -15.95 -14.07
N LYS A 279 -22.58 -16.27 -13.77
CA LYS A 279 -21.80 -17.26 -14.52
C LYS A 279 -22.30 -18.66 -14.18
N LYS A 280 -22.51 -19.51 -15.20
CA LYS A 280 -23.03 -20.88 -15.05
C LYS A 280 -22.00 -21.80 -14.39
N HIS A 281 -21.97 -21.82 -13.06
CA HIS A 281 -21.36 -22.90 -12.29
C HIS A 281 -22.45 -23.55 -11.44
N THR A 282 -22.57 -24.88 -11.49
CA THR A 282 -23.61 -25.62 -10.75
C THR A 282 -23.15 -26.04 -9.37
N ASP A 283 -21.87 -26.19 -9.14
CA ASP A 283 -21.33 -26.74 -7.90
C ASP A 283 -20.45 -25.73 -7.15
N ILE A 284 -20.68 -25.58 -5.84
CA ILE A 284 -19.85 -24.74 -4.99
C ILE A 284 -18.57 -25.51 -4.65
N SER A 285 -17.41 -24.95 -5.04
CA SER A 285 -16.10 -25.48 -4.66
C SER A 285 -15.66 -24.90 -3.32
N ILE A 286 -15.42 -25.76 -2.34
CA ILE A 286 -14.97 -25.36 -0.99
C ILE A 286 -13.49 -25.65 -0.85
N SER A 287 -12.73 -24.64 -0.46
CA SER A 287 -11.28 -24.71 -0.22
C SER A 287 -10.99 -24.43 1.27
N PRO A 288 -10.89 -25.48 2.10
CA PRO A 288 -10.49 -25.32 3.50
C PRO A 288 -8.97 -25.12 3.62
N GLY A 289 -8.56 -24.41 4.65
CA GLY A 289 -7.15 -24.21 4.96
C GLY A 289 -6.91 -23.95 6.44
N ILE A 290 -5.67 -24.16 6.84
CA ILE A 290 -5.19 -23.97 8.21
C ILE A 290 -3.79 -23.34 8.18
N ASN A 291 -3.53 -22.45 9.14
CA ASN A 291 -2.20 -21.99 9.45
C ASN A 291 -1.94 -22.12 10.95
N ILE A 292 -0.77 -22.60 11.32
CA ILE A 292 -0.31 -22.65 12.70
C ILE A 292 0.98 -21.84 12.78
N THR A 293 0.96 -20.74 13.52
CA THR A 293 2.13 -19.88 13.71
C THR A 293 2.57 -19.91 15.17
N PHE A 294 3.83 -20.27 15.40
CA PHE A 294 4.51 -20.10 16.67
C PHE A 294 5.24 -18.75 16.69
N MET A 295 4.99 -17.95 17.71
CA MET A 295 5.58 -16.61 17.87
C MET A 295 6.57 -16.63 19.03
N GLY A 296 7.86 -16.61 18.71
CA GLY A 296 8.96 -16.43 19.65
C GLY A 296 9.19 -14.95 20.00
N LYS A 297 10.16 -14.69 20.89
CA LYS A 297 10.53 -13.31 21.25
C LYS A 297 11.20 -12.54 20.10
N LYS A 298 11.97 -13.22 19.23
CA LYS A 298 12.76 -12.61 18.16
C LYS A 298 12.33 -13.05 16.74
N GLY A 299 11.30 -13.89 16.63
CA GLY A 299 10.89 -14.40 15.34
C GLY A 299 9.65 -15.26 15.40
N LYS A 300 9.26 -15.79 14.25
CA LYS A 300 8.11 -16.70 14.11
C LYS A 300 8.46 -17.88 13.22
N ILE A 301 7.70 -18.95 13.37
CA ILE A 301 7.65 -20.09 12.45
C ILE A 301 6.18 -20.36 12.16
N GLY A 302 5.82 -20.51 10.90
CA GLY A 302 4.46 -20.79 10.42
C GLY A 302 4.41 -22.05 9.57
N LEU A 303 3.32 -22.80 9.70
CA LEU A 303 2.95 -23.89 8.82
C LEU A 303 1.59 -23.61 8.23
N THR A 304 1.45 -23.65 6.90
CA THR A 304 0.23 -23.35 6.17
C THR A 304 -0.16 -24.53 5.31
N GLY A 305 -1.41 -24.92 5.36
CA GLY A 305 -1.99 -25.90 4.44
C GLY A 305 -3.33 -25.40 3.89
N GLN A 306 -3.57 -25.61 2.60
CA GLN A 306 -4.86 -25.39 1.97
C GLN A 306 -5.12 -26.51 0.96
N ILE A 307 -6.37 -26.95 0.91
CA ILE A 307 -6.84 -27.93 -0.08
C ILE A 307 -7.80 -27.20 -1.00
N ASN A 308 -7.65 -27.39 -2.30
CA ASN A 308 -8.49 -26.77 -3.34
C ASN A 308 -9.24 -27.87 -4.11
N GLU A 309 -10.35 -27.50 -4.76
CA GLU A 309 -11.08 -28.30 -5.74
C GLU A 309 -11.33 -29.77 -5.35
N GLY A 310 -12.08 -29.97 -4.28
CA GLY A 310 -12.49 -31.32 -3.85
C GLY A 310 -11.34 -32.26 -3.44
N GLY A 311 -10.19 -31.70 -3.01
CA GLY A 311 -9.06 -32.46 -2.47
C GLY A 311 -8.03 -32.92 -3.51
N LYS A 312 -8.20 -32.59 -4.79
CA LYS A 312 -7.28 -32.98 -5.87
C LYS A 312 -6.06 -32.07 -6.00
N ALA A 313 -6.15 -30.85 -5.50
CA ALA A 313 -5.07 -29.87 -5.48
C ALA A 313 -4.92 -29.29 -4.07
N GLY A 314 -3.76 -28.79 -3.75
CA GLY A 314 -3.52 -28.17 -2.45
C GLY A 314 -2.12 -27.60 -2.37
N ILE A 315 -1.89 -26.80 -1.32
CA ILE A 315 -0.60 -26.18 -1.03
C ILE A 315 -0.23 -26.48 0.43
N ALA A 316 1.00 -26.92 0.63
CA ALA A 316 1.62 -27.02 1.94
C ALA A 316 2.83 -26.09 1.98
N ALA A 317 2.96 -25.29 3.04
CA ALA A 317 4.06 -24.34 3.16
C ALA A 317 4.56 -24.24 4.60
N SER A 318 5.83 -23.88 4.71
CA SER A 318 6.45 -23.46 5.95
C SER A 318 7.11 -22.11 5.78
N ASP A 319 6.98 -21.24 6.74
CA ASP A 319 7.65 -19.95 6.76
C ASP A 319 8.35 -19.72 8.11
N ALA A 320 9.44 -18.99 8.08
CA ALA A 320 10.14 -18.55 9.26
C ALA A 320 10.67 -17.14 9.08
N SER A 321 10.69 -16.39 10.17
CA SER A 321 11.41 -15.13 10.24
C SER A 321 12.03 -14.95 11.61
N ILE A 322 13.19 -14.31 11.63
CA ILE A 322 13.94 -14.05 12.87
C ILE A 322 14.65 -12.71 12.76
N ASN A 323 14.61 -11.93 13.83
CA ASN A 323 15.44 -10.75 13.99
C ASN A 323 16.71 -11.10 14.77
N VAL A 324 17.86 -10.89 14.15
CA VAL A 324 19.17 -11.15 14.75
C VAL A 324 19.98 -9.85 14.72
N ARG A 325 20.18 -9.23 15.89
CA ARG A 325 20.95 -7.98 16.03
C ARG A 325 20.47 -6.85 15.10
N GLY A 326 19.15 -6.74 14.93
CA GLY A 326 18.54 -5.73 14.07
C GLY A 326 18.40 -6.14 12.60
N ALA A 327 19.02 -7.24 12.16
CA ALA A 327 18.80 -7.79 10.83
C ALA A 327 17.57 -8.69 10.83
N ASP A 328 16.65 -8.47 9.88
CA ASP A 328 15.49 -9.33 9.66
C ASP A 328 15.85 -10.38 8.60
N CYS A 329 15.88 -11.64 9.02
CA CYS A 329 16.05 -12.80 8.13
C CYS A 329 14.72 -13.51 7.97
N PHE A 330 14.36 -13.91 6.76
CA PHE A 330 13.09 -14.56 6.48
C PHE A 330 13.20 -15.58 5.35
N THR A 331 12.37 -16.62 5.45
CA THR A 331 12.30 -17.70 4.46
C THR A 331 10.88 -18.21 4.34
N GLU A 332 10.56 -18.73 3.17
CA GLU A 332 9.34 -19.51 2.93
C GLU A 332 9.65 -20.63 1.94
N ALA A 333 9.17 -21.83 2.26
CA ALA A 333 9.19 -22.97 1.36
C ALA A 333 7.74 -23.46 1.18
N ALA A 334 7.34 -23.70 -0.06
CA ALA A 334 6.01 -24.19 -0.38
C ALA A 334 6.07 -25.33 -1.39
N TYR A 335 5.10 -26.23 -1.28
CA TYR A 335 4.89 -27.34 -2.17
C TYR A 335 3.45 -27.36 -2.67
N ASP A 336 3.28 -27.29 -3.99
CA ASP A 336 2.00 -27.50 -4.64
C ASP A 336 1.77 -29.00 -4.86
N ILE A 337 0.82 -29.57 -4.13
CA ILE A 337 0.54 -31.00 -4.10
C ILE A 337 -0.05 -31.49 -5.44
N GLY A 338 -0.91 -30.67 -6.06
CA GLY A 338 -1.57 -31.02 -7.33
C GLY A 338 -0.58 -31.01 -8.50
N LEU A 339 0.27 -30.03 -8.53
CA LEU A 339 1.24 -29.83 -9.61
C LEU A 339 2.62 -30.44 -9.30
N LYS A 340 2.83 -30.96 -8.08
CA LYS A 340 4.10 -31.53 -7.57
C LYS A 340 5.27 -30.57 -7.74
N ARG A 341 5.14 -29.32 -7.30
CA ARG A 341 6.10 -28.23 -7.54
C ARG A 341 6.58 -27.59 -6.27
N HIS A 342 7.84 -27.16 -6.31
CA HIS A 342 8.51 -26.52 -5.20
C HIS A 342 8.67 -25.02 -5.46
N VAL A 343 8.51 -24.26 -4.38
CA VAL A 343 8.78 -22.83 -4.33
C VAL A 343 9.59 -22.54 -3.09
N PHE A 344 10.60 -21.71 -3.22
CA PHE A 344 11.47 -21.33 -2.12
C PHE A 344 11.79 -19.84 -2.16
N LEU A 345 11.83 -19.19 -1.01
CA LEU A 345 12.26 -17.82 -0.84
C LEU A 345 13.19 -17.72 0.38
N LEU A 346 14.30 -17.04 0.21
CA LEU A 346 15.21 -16.65 1.27
C LEU A 346 15.51 -15.17 1.14
N GLY A 347 15.45 -14.41 2.24
CA GLY A 347 15.77 -13.00 2.22
C GLY A 347 16.28 -12.49 3.54
N SER A 348 16.94 -11.35 3.50
CA SER A 348 17.40 -10.64 4.68
C SER A 348 17.42 -9.13 4.43
N ILE A 349 17.11 -8.37 5.48
CA ILE A 349 17.28 -6.92 5.56
C ILE A 349 18.30 -6.65 6.66
N ILE A 350 19.40 -6.02 6.29
CA ILE A 350 20.55 -5.82 7.18
C ILE A 350 20.76 -4.31 7.36
N PRO A 351 20.50 -3.75 8.54
CA PRO A 351 20.90 -2.39 8.88
C PRO A 351 22.38 -2.38 9.27
N PHE A 352 23.25 -1.89 8.38
CA PHE A 352 24.67 -1.74 8.70
C PHE A 352 24.92 -0.56 9.64
N THR A 353 24.13 0.49 9.51
CA THR A 353 24.12 1.66 10.38
C THR A 353 22.69 2.21 10.42
N ASP A 354 22.44 3.19 11.27
CA ASP A 354 21.14 3.91 11.30
C ASP A 354 20.75 4.50 9.95
N ASN A 355 21.72 4.75 9.07
CA ASN A 355 21.54 5.40 7.78
C ASN A 355 21.73 4.48 6.58
N ILE A 356 22.20 3.24 6.78
CA ILE A 356 22.52 2.31 5.68
C ILE A 356 21.79 1.00 5.92
N LYS A 357 20.82 0.70 5.07
CA LYS A 357 20.12 -0.58 5.03
C LYS A 357 20.40 -1.26 3.69
N THR A 358 20.63 -2.56 3.72
CA THR A 358 20.76 -3.40 2.53
C THR A 358 19.84 -4.59 2.67
N ALA A 359 19.21 -5.00 1.59
CA ALA A 359 18.39 -6.18 1.57
C ALA A 359 18.73 -7.06 0.36
N PHE A 360 18.52 -8.34 0.51
CA PHE A 360 18.53 -9.27 -0.60
C PHE A 360 17.37 -10.26 -0.48
N VAL A 361 16.89 -10.75 -1.62
CA VAL A 361 15.91 -11.82 -1.72
C VAL A 361 16.30 -12.73 -2.86
N ILE A 362 16.30 -14.03 -2.60
CA ILE A 362 16.42 -15.07 -3.60
C ILE A 362 15.11 -15.82 -3.62
N LYS A 363 14.51 -15.99 -4.83
CA LYS A 363 13.31 -16.78 -5.05
C LYS A 363 13.61 -17.87 -6.06
N TYR A 364 13.13 -19.06 -5.78
CA TYR A 364 13.11 -20.16 -6.72
C TYR A 364 11.66 -20.59 -6.92
N ILE A 365 11.22 -20.63 -8.17
CA ILE A 365 9.89 -21.10 -8.56
C ILE A 365 10.07 -22.05 -9.73
N GLU A 366 9.52 -23.24 -9.63
CA GLU A 366 9.71 -24.28 -10.62
C GLU A 366 9.02 -23.95 -11.96
N LYS A 367 9.62 -24.41 -13.09
CA LYS A 367 9.32 -23.99 -14.47
C LYS A 367 7.85 -23.89 -14.87
N GLN A 368 7.00 -24.63 -14.23
CA GLN A 368 5.61 -24.74 -14.69
C GLN A 368 4.63 -23.79 -13.99
N MET A 369 5.06 -22.99 -13.01
CA MET A 369 4.22 -22.07 -12.26
C MET A 369 4.04 -20.67 -12.88
N HIS A 370 4.28 -20.47 -14.16
CA HIS A 370 4.11 -19.19 -14.87
C HIS A 370 4.83 -17.96 -14.28
N VAL A 371 5.79 -18.13 -13.38
CA VAL A 371 6.53 -17.06 -12.73
C VAL A 371 8.02 -17.40 -12.75
N ALA A 372 8.88 -16.40 -12.61
CA ALA A 372 10.32 -16.53 -12.55
C ALA A 372 10.79 -17.80 -11.84
N THR A 373 11.67 -18.56 -12.49
CA THR A 373 12.20 -19.81 -11.93
C THR A 373 13.29 -19.53 -10.93
N LEU A 374 14.08 -18.50 -11.16
CA LEU A 374 15.08 -17.96 -10.25
C LEU A 374 15.01 -16.45 -10.35
N SER A 375 14.66 -15.80 -9.27
CA SER A 375 14.71 -14.34 -9.14
C SER A 375 15.71 -14.05 -8.03
N SER A 376 16.76 -13.34 -8.38
CA SER A 376 17.67 -12.75 -7.42
C SER A 376 17.48 -11.25 -7.49
N SER A 377 16.82 -10.66 -6.51
CA SER A 377 16.77 -9.23 -6.39
C SER A 377 17.75 -8.82 -5.31
N TYR A 378 18.80 -8.20 -5.74
CA TYR A 378 19.73 -7.50 -4.88
C TYR A 378 19.32 -6.02 -4.90
N THR A 379 18.64 -5.60 -3.88
CA THR A 379 18.66 -4.21 -3.55
C THR A 379 19.93 -4.02 -2.74
N GLY A 380 20.99 -3.68 -3.42
CA GLY A 380 22.03 -2.91 -2.81
C GLY A 380 21.44 -1.53 -2.54
N GLY A 381 20.23 -1.50 -2.02
CA GLY A 381 19.59 -0.35 -1.46
C GLY A 381 20.35 0.03 -0.22
N ARG A 382 21.58 0.56 -0.42
CA ARG A 382 22.19 1.38 0.59
C ARG A 382 21.34 2.62 0.70
N TRP A 383 20.47 2.64 1.66
CA TRP A 383 19.84 3.85 2.10
C TRP A 383 20.91 4.69 2.78
N ILE A 384 21.59 5.57 2.03
CA ILE A 384 22.52 6.55 2.57
C ILE A 384 21.70 7.82 2.80
N SER A 385 21.18 7.98 4.01
CA SER A 385 20.76 9.30 4.47
C SER A 385 22.02 10.05 4.92
N LEU A 386 22.64 10.81 4.02
CA LEU A 386 23.73 11.71 4.37
C LEU A 386 23.11 12.93 5.08
N LYS A 387 23.24 13.01 6.38
CA LYS A 387 23.12 14.27 7.13
C LYS A 387 24.39 15.08 6.87
N GLY A 388 24.46 15.79 5.75
CA GLY A 388 25.56 16.71 5.47
C GLY A 388 25.30 18.05 6.14
N LYS A 389 26.23 18.52 6.97
CA LYS A 389 26.40 19.96 7.22
C LYS A 389 27.02 20.54 5.95
N THR A 390 26.20 21.03 5.03
CA THR A 390 26.72 21.93 3.99
C THR A 390 27.00 23.28 4.63
N GLY A 391 28.16 23.88 4.33
CA GLY A 391 28.66 25.09 4.96
C GLY A 391 27.83 26.38 4.79
N PHE A 392 26.58 26.30 4.46
CA PHE A 392 25.59 27.36 4.42
C PHE A 392 24.57 27.21 5.56
N GLY A 393 25.01 27.16 6.80
CA GLY A 393 24.26 27.57 7.99
C GLY A 393 22.89 26.93 8.27
N SER A 394 22.45 25.89 7.56
CA SER A 394 21.18 25.22 7.85
C SER A 394 21.37 23.71 8.03
N SER A 395 21.06 23.25 9.21
CA SER A 395 21.13 21.86 9.68
C SER A 395 20.11 20.89 9.04
N VAL A 396 19.53 21.19 7.87
CA VAL A 396 18.30 20.55 7.36
C VAL A 396 18.42 19.96 5.96
N VAL A 397 19.57 19.97 5.33
CA VAL A 397 19.72 19.26 4.03
C VAL A 397 19.77 17.77 4.28
N ARG A 398 18.70 17.07 3.94
CA ARG A 398 18.65 15.60 3.96
C ARG A 398 18.82 15.08 2.55
N ASN A 399 19.85 14.30 2.33
CA ASN A 399 20.07 13.60 1.08
C ASN A 399 19.82 12.11 1.29
N SER A 400 19.16 11.47 0.32
CA SER A 400 19.02 10.03 0.28
C SER A 400 19.34 9.49 -1.09
N CYS A 401 19.99 8.35 -1.13
CA CYS A 401 20.28 7.63 -2.35
C CYS A 401 19.77 6.20 -2.21
N THR A 402 19.04 5.73 -3.20
CA THR A 402 18.56 4.34 -3.26
C THR A 402 19.09 3.72 -4.54
N PHE A 403 19.67 2.56 -4.43
CA PHE A 403 20.09 1.75 -5.57
C PHE A 403 19.46 0.36 -5.45
N SER A 404 18.87 -0.16 -6.54
CA SER A 404 18.36 -1.52 -6.58
C SER A 404 18.71 -2.21 -7.89
N MET A 405 18.97 -3.51 -7.81
CA MET A 405 19.15 -4.37 -8.96
C MET A 405 18.30 -5.62 -8.81
N ASP A 406 17.71 -6.07 -9.89
CA ASP A 406 16.90 -7.26 -9.97
C ASP A 406 17.32 -8.06 -11.21
N ALA A 407 17.46 -9.38 -11.05
CA ALA A 407 17.73 -10.30 -12.14
C ALA A 407 16.74 -11.44 -12.07
N GLU A 408 16.04 -11.70 -13.15
CA GLU A 408 14.93 -12.62 -13.20
C GLU A 408 15.06 -13.56 -14.42
N TYR A 409 14.98 -14.86 -14.20
CA TYR A 409 14.91 -15.84 -15.25
C TYR A 409 13.44 -16.23 -15.47
N LEU A 410 12.96 -16.07 -16.70
CA LEU A 410 11.55 -16.23 -17.10
C LEU A 410 11.40 -17.35 -18.16
N PRO A 411 11.46 -18.63 -17.78
CA PRO A 411 11.48 -19.74 -18.72
C PRO A 411 10.24 -19.81 -19.63
N THR A 412 9.11 -19.26 -19.20
CA THR A 412 7.89 -19.17 -20.00
C THR A 412 7.98 -18.16 -21.15
N LYS A 413 9.00 -17.30 -21.15
CA LYS A 413 9.28 -16.31 -22.19
C LYS A 413 10.35 -16.76 -23.18
N LYS A 414 10.73 -18.04 -23.15
CA LYS A 414 11.67 -18.59 -24.10
C LYS A 414 11.07 -18.50 -25.50
N ASP A 415 11.63 -17.63 -26.31
CA ASP A 415 11.28 -17.50 -27.72
C ASP A 415 12.24 -18.37 -28.55
N VAL A 416 11.68 -19.16 -29.46
CA VAL A 416 12.44 -20.02 -30.36
C VAL A 416 13.33 -19.17 -31.29
N GLU A 417 12.92 -17.93 -31.59
CA GLU A 417 13.63 -17.01 -32.47
C GLU A 417 14.95 -16.49 -31.87
N PHE A 418 15.04 -16.35 -30.53
CA PHE A 418 16.21 -15.72 -29.89
C PHE A 418 17.28 -16.69 -29.38
N GLN A 419 17.01 -17.97 -29.27
CA GLN A 419 17.92 -19.03 -28.76
C GLN A 419 18.69 -18.69 -27.46
N GLN A 420 18.32 -17.60 -26.79
CA GLN A 420 18.97 -17.10 -25.59
C GLN A 420 18.18 -17.48 -24.33
N LEU A 421 18.87 -17.54 -23.19
CA LEU A 421 18.20 -17.69 -21.92
C LEU A 421 17.30 -16.46 -21.67
N PRO A 422 16.00 -16.66 -21.36
CA PRO A 422 15.06 -15.57 -21.13
C PRO A 422 15.30 -14.90 -19.78
N ILE A 423 16.20 -13.94 -19.78
CA ILE A 423 16.59 -13.19 -18.57
C ILE A 423 16.11 -11.74 -18.68
N GLN A 424 15.63 -11.20 -17.58
CA GLN A 424 15.36 -9.80 -17.40
C GLN A 424 16.25 -9.24 -16.30
N TYR A 425 16.87 -8.10 -16.58
CA TYR A 425 17.57 -7.29 -15.59
C TYR A 425 16.84 -5.97 -15.42
N LYS A 426 16.74 -5.48 -14.20
CA LYS A 426 16.25 -4.16 -13.88
C LYS A 426 17.20 -3.50 -12.89
N ALA A 427 17.62 -2.28 -13.17
CA ALA A 427 18.41 -1.45 -12.27
C ALA A 427 17.68 -0.14 -12.03
N LEU A 428 17.76 0.37 -10.82
CA LEU A 428 17.19 1.65 -10.43
C LEU A 428 18.21 2.41 -9.58
N ALA A 429 18.43 3.66 -9.92
CA ALA A 429 19.15 4.61 -9.10
C ALA A 429 18.26 5.82 -8.83
N ARG A 430 18.14 6.21 -7.57
CA ARG A 430 17.37 7.38 -7.15
C ARG A 430 18.17 8.23 -6.19
N TYR A 431 18.12 9.53 -6.40
CA TYR A 431 18.68 10.52 -5.50
C TYR A 431 17.59 11.52 -5.11
N ASN A 432 17.43 11.78 -3.83
CA ASN A 432 16.54 12.80 -3.30
C ASN A 432 17.33 13.75 -2.41
N MET A 433 17.03 15.03 -2.53
CA MET A 433 17.63 16.09 -1.74
C MET A 433 16.55 17.03 -1.20
N GLN A 434 16.52 17.24 0.09
CA GLN A 434 15.75 18.29 0.73
C GLN A 434 16.63 19.55 0.79
N ILE A 435 16.50 20.46 -0.17
CA ILE A 435 17.32 21.66 -0.30
C ILE A 435 17.03 22.64 0.84
N SER A 436 15.75 22.79 1.18
CA SER A 436 15.27 23.62 2.28
C SER A 436 14.02 22.97 2.89
N PRO A 437 13.49 23.42 4.03
CA PRO A 437 12.22 22.94 4.55
C PRO A 437 11.08 22.97 3.52
N SER A 438 11.13 23.90 2.58
CA SER A 438 10.07 24.10 1.58
C SER A 438 10.37 23.48 0.21
N ILE A 439 11.62 23.11 -0.10
CA ILE A 439 12.03 22.68 -1.45
C ILE A 439 12.68 21.30 -1.39
N ALA A 440 12.11 20.36 -2.13
CA ALA A 440 12.66 19.04 -2.36
C ALA A 440 12.93 18.81 -3.85
N PHE A 441 14.05 18.15 -4.15
CA PHE A 441 14.49 17.78 -5.49
C PHE A 441 14.73 16.27 -5.53
N GLY A 442 14.38 15.63 -6.64
CA GLY A 442 14.62 14.21 -6.85
C GLY A 442 14.97 13.89 -8.29
N VAL A 443 15.87 12.94 -8.47
CA VAL A 443 16.19 12.34 -9.76
C VAL A 443 16.11 10.84 -9.65
N ARG A 444 15.55 10.18 -10.66
CA ARG A 444 15.48 8.73 -10.77
C ARG A 444 15.87 8.30 -12.19
N ILE A 445 16.67 7.26 -12.27
CA ILE A 445 16.98 6.56 -13.51
C ILE A 445 16.64 5.08 -13.31
N THR A 446 15.89 4.50 -14.23
CA THR A 446 15.57 3.07 -14.24
C THR A 446 15.98 2.51 -15.60
N GLU A 447 16.75 1.44 -15.58
CA GLU A 447 17.13 0.68 -16.76
C GLU A 447 16.52 -0.71 -16.67
N ARG A 448 15.94 -1.19 -17.76
CA ARG A 448 15.45 -2.56 -17.91
C ARG A 448 15.99 -3.18 -19.19
N TYR A 449 16.59 -4.35 -19.06
CA TYR A 449 17.09 -5.14 -20.18
C TYR A 449 16.39 -6.51 -20.20
N ARG A 450 15.93 -6.95 -21.38
CA ARG A 450 15.28 -8.24 -21.61
C ARG A 450 15.94 -8.96 -22.78
N THR A 451 16.39 -10.19 -22.56
CA THR A 451 17.00 -11.00 -23.62
C THR A 451 15.97 -11.55 -24.61
N TYR A 452 14.72 -11.71 -24.19
CA TYR A 452 13.61 -12.36 -24.89
C TYR A 452 12.66 -11.40 -25.60
N ASP A 453 12.95 -10.10 -25.60
CA ASP A 453 12.11 -9.07 -26.21
C ASP A 453 12.84 -8.42 -27.40
N LYS A 454 12.09 -8.06 -28.45
CA LYS A 454 12.64 -7.29 -29.58
C LYS A 454 13.12 -5.90 -29.11
N LEU A 455 12.39 -5.31 -28.17
CA LEU A 455 12.75 -4.07 -27.50
C LEU A 455 13.52 -4.38 -26.22
N LYS A 456 14.79 -4.72 -26.38
CA LYS A 456 15.65 -5.23 -25.29
C LYS A 456 15.84 -4.23 -24.16
N TYR A 457 15.98 -2.95 -24.48
CA TYR A 457 16.29 -1.88 -23.53
C TYR A 457 15.08 -0.99 -23.29
N ARG A 458 14.92 -0.55 -22.04
CA ARG A 458 13.98 0.50 -21.66
C ARG A 458 14.60 1.34 -20.56
N THR A 459 14.97 2.56 -20.91
CA THR A 459 15.55 3.56 -20.01
C THR A 459 14.49 4.58 -19.66
N ASP A 460 14.25 4.82 -18.38
CA ASP A 460 13.34 5.85 -17.87
C ASP A 460 14.13 6.80 -16.97
N ALA A 461 14.16 8.08 -17.31
CA ALA A 461 14.77 9.14 -16.53
C ALA A 461 13.71 10.12 -16.06
N ARG A 462 13.72 10.46 -14.77
CA ARG A 462 12.73 11.32 -14.16
C ARG A 462 13.36 12.35 -13.24
N THR A 463 12.84 13.56 -13.26
CA THR A 463 13.18 14.65 -12.34
C THR A 463 11.94 15.18 -11.68
N ASP A 464 11.97 15.33 -10.37
CA ASP A 464 10.89 15.88 -9.55
C ASP A 464 11.38 17.09 -8.78
N ILE A 465 10.60 18.18 -8.77
CA ILE A 465 10.80 19.34 -7.91
C ILE A 465 9.51 19.58 -7.16
N LYS A 466 9.58 19.70 -5.84
CA LYS A 466 8.43 19.99 -4.98
C LYS A 466 8.73 21.21 -4.13
N TYR A 467 7.75 22.11 -4.10
CA TYR A 467 7.74 23.28 -3.23
C TYR A 467 6.53 23.21 -2.32
N MET A 468 6.74 23.39 -1.02
CA MET A 468 5.68 23.42 -0.01
C MET A 468 5.96 24.56 0.96
N ASN A 469 5.00 25.48 1.13
CA ASN A 469 5.09 26.56 2.09
C ASN A 469 3.71 26.88 2.68
N GLY A 470 3.55 26.59 3.96
CA GLY A 470 2.26 26.69 4.64
C GLY A 470 1.20 25.81 3.92
N ASN A 471 0.13 26.43 3.49
CA ASN A 471 -0.99 25.78 2.80
C ASN A 471 -0.79 25.60 1.28
N TRP A 472 0.27 26.19 0.72
CA TRP A 472 0.54 26.17 -0.72
C TRP A 472 1.52 25.10 -1.11
N MET A 473 1.27 24.46 -2.24
CA MET A 473 2.20 23.54 -2.86
C MET A 473 2.34 23.79 -4.35
N ALA A 474 3.53 23.50 -4.88
CA ALA A 474 3.77 23.36 -6.30
C ALA A 474 4.66 22.15 -6.55
N SER A 475 4.43 21.40 -7.62
CA SER A 475 5.28 20.31 -8.03
C SER A 475 5.47 20.29 -9.53
N PHE A 476 6.69 20.08 -9.95
CA PHE A 476 7.08 19.88 -11.34
C PHE A 476 7.65 18.47 -11.48
N ARG A 477 7.30 17.80 -12.58
CA ARG A 477 7.92 16.54 -13.00
C ARG A 477 8.25 16.58 -14.48
N GLY A 478 9.46 16.15 -14.82
CA GLY A 478 9.88 15.82 -16.17
C GLY A 478 10.22 14.33 -16.26
N ASN A 479 9.69 13.64 -17.27
CA ASN A 479 9.99 12.25 -17.59
C ASN A 479 10.49 12.14 -19.02
N LEU A 480 11.57 11.38 -19.20
CA LEU A 480 12.08 10.93 -20.48
C LEU A 480 12.13 9.40 -20.47
N LEU A 481 11.57 8.78 -21.48
CA LEU A 481 11.57 7.33 -21.62
C LEU A 481 12.03 6.95 -23.02
N ASN A 482 12.97 6.04 -23.10
CA ASN A 482 13.48 5.48 -24.35
C ASN A 482 13.33 3.95 -24.35
N CYS A 483 12.52 3.44 -25.25
CA CYS A 483 12.36 1.99 -25.48
C CYS A 483 12.36 1.71 -26.98
N ARG A 484 11.33 2.11 -27.70
CA ARG A 484 11.23 2.06 -29.15
C ARG A 484 11.62 3.40 -29.78
N SER A 485 11.20 4.47 -29.14
CA SER A 485 11.48 5.87 -29.48
C SER A 485 11.62 6.68 -28.21
N LEU A 486 12.06 7.93 -28.32
CA LEU A 486 12.14 8.83 -27.18
C LEU A 486 10.76 9.42 -26.89
N GLY A 487 10.17 9.03 -25.76
CA GLY A 487 8.98 9.63 -25.19
C GLY A 487 9.32 10.68 -24.15
N ALA A 488 8.58 11.78 -24.12
CA ALA A 488 8.72 12.85 -23.13
C ALA A 488 7.38 13.24 -22.53
N LEU A 489 7.37 13.51 -21.23
CA LEU A 489 6.23 14.05 -20.50
C LEU A 489 6.73 15.07 -19.47
N ALA A 490 5.99 16.18 -19.35
CA ALA A 490 6.21 17.12 -18.24
C ALA A 490 4.86 17.58 -17.68
N TYR A 491 4.81 17.79 -16.36
CA TYR A 491 3.65 18.42 -15.74
C TYR A 491 4.05 19.43 -14.66
N LEU A 492 3.15 20.39 -14.46
CA LEU A 492 3.14 21.30 -13.34
C LEU A 492 1.83 21.13 -12.57
N GLU A 493 1.90 20.94 -11.26
CA GLU A 493 0.76 20.90 -10.36
C GLU A 493 0.92 21.99 -9.32
N THR A 494 -0.13 22.75 -9.05
CA THR A 494 -0.20 23.71 -7.96
C THR A 494 -1.43 23.41 -7.11
N GLY A 495 -1.36 23.73 -5.83
CA GLY A 495 -2.47 23.47 -4.95
C GLY A 495 -2.42 24.26 -3.65
N TYR A 496 -3.60 24.33 -3.05
CA TYR A 496 -3.84 24.91 -1.73
C TYR A 496 -4.56 23.91 -0.86
N LYS A 497 -4.15 23.76 0.40
CA LYS A 497 -4.77 22.86 1.37
C LYS A 497 -4.87 23.52 2.72
N SER A 498 -6.10 23.67 3.22
CA SER A 498 -6.40 24.04 4.58
C SER A 498 -7.10 22.90 5.32
N GLU A 499 -7.51 23.11 6.55
CA GLU A 499 -8.25 22.11 7.35
C GLU A 499 -9.60 21.77 6.70
N THR A 500 -10.31 22.78 6.17
CA THR A 500 -11.69 22.65 5.65
C THR A 500 -11.77 22.55 4.14
N PHE A 501 -10.76 23.05 3.41
CA PHE A 501 -10.78 23.15 1.96
C PHE A 501 -9.45 22.73 1.34
N SER A 502 -9.51 22.10 0.19
CA SER A 502 -8.34 21.83 -0.65
C SER A 502 -8.69 21.99 -2.13
N ALA A 503 -7.75 22.51 -2.91
CA ALA A 503 -7.88 22.62 -4.36
C ALA A 503 -6.52 22.42 -5.02
N TYR A 504 -6.49 21.64 -6.09
CA TYR A 504 -5.29 21.32 -6.85
C TYR A 504 -5.63 21.42 -8.34
N ILE A 505 -4.71 21.96 -9.12
CA ILE A 505 -4.79 21.98 -10.57
C ILE A 505 -3.46 21.49 -11.15
N ARG A 506 -3.54 20.64 -12.17
CA ARG A 506 -2.39 20.11 -12.90
C ARG A 506 -2.57 20.33 -14.39
N GLY A 507 -1.52 20.82 -15.05
CA GLY A 507 -1.36 20.80 -16.49
C GLY A 507 -0.21 19.88 -16.87
N ALA A 508 -0.42 19.01 -17.86
CA ALA A 508 0.60 18.11 -18.39
C ALA A 508 0.67 18.20 -19.92
N VAL A 509 1.88 18.08 -20.45
CA VAL A 509 2.17 17.98 -21.87
C VAL A 509 2.96 16.70 -22.13
N PHE A 510 2.66 16.00 -23.21
CA PHE A 510 3.34 14.74 -23.53
C PHE A 510 3.49 14.56 -25.04
N ASN A 511 4.60 13.90 -25.41
CA ASN A 511 4.92 13.50 -26.77
C ASN A 511 5.54 12.09 -26.71
N ILE A 512 4.76 11.07 -27.02
CA ILE A 512 5.10 9.66 -26.85
C ILE A 512 4.56 8.90 -28.05
N ASP A 513 5.41 8.56 -29.00
CA ASP A 513 4.99 8.08 -30.32
C ASP A 513 4.33 6.71 -30.30
N SER A 514 4.73 5.82 -29.40
CA SER A 514 4.23 4.44 -29.37
C SER A 514 3.68 4.01 -28.01
N TRP A 515 2.82 2.99 -28.00
CA TRP A 515 2.35 2.35 -26.77
C TRP A 515 3.48 1.69 -25.97
N ASP A 516 4.55 1.25 -26.64
CA ASP A 516 5.71 0.63 -25.97
C ASP A 516 6.48 1.64 -25.10
N ASP A 517 6.42 2.93 -25.47
CA ASP A 517 7.07 4.03 -24.78
C ASP A 517 6.16 4.72 -23.75
N ARG A 518 4.94 4.19 -23.49
CA ARG A 518 3.98 4.80 -22.56
C ARG A 518 4.58 5.08 -21.19
N ILE A 519 4.24 6.24 -20.65
CA ILE A 519 4.66 6.71 -19.32
C ILE A 519 3.46 6.66 -18.39
N TYR A 520 3.62 6.01 -17.25
CA TYR A 520 2.61 6.01 -16.19
C TYR A 520 2.89 7.14 -15.22
N VAL A 521 1.85 7.91 -14.90
CA VAL A 521 1.96 9.03 -13.96
C VAL A 521 0.78 9.01 -13.01
N TYR A 522 1.06 9.09 -11.73
CA TYR A 522 0.00 9.27 -10.73
C TYR A 522 -0.67 10.63 -10.91
N GLU A 523 -1.98 10.63 -11.00
CA GLU A 523 -2.83 11.81 -10.95
C GLU A 523 -3.58 11.85 -9.62
N ARG A 524 -3.57 13.03 -8.99
CA ARG A 524 -4.30 13.25 -7.74
C ARG A 524 -5.78 12.93 -7.89
N ASP A 525 -6.34 12.27 -6.86
CA ASP A 525 -7.74 11.87 -6.81
C ASP A 525 -8.28 12.04 -5.38
N ALA A 526 -9.55 11.68 -5.16
CA ALA A 526 -10.13 11.63 -3.82
C ALA A 526 -9.42 10.58 -2.94
N PRO A 527 -9.40 10.76 -1.60
CA PRO A 527 -8.81 9.81 -0.67
C PRO A 527 -9.31 8.37 -0.87
N GLY A 528 -8.41 7.40 -0.75
CA GLY A 528 -8.71 5.99 -1.01
C GLY A 528 -8.93 5.64 -2.48
N SER A 529 -8.77 6.60 -3.40
CA SER A 529 -8.76 6.37 -4.84
C SER A 529 -7.34 6.44 -5.37
N PHE A 530 -7.02 5.56 -6.30
CA PHE A 530 -5.71 5.48 -6.93
C PHE A 530 -5.84 5.59 -8.44
N ASN A 531 -5.24 6.61 -9.04
CA ASN A 531 -5.33 6.89 -10.47
C ASN A 531 -3.94 7.05 -11.09
N VAL A 532 -3.54 6.09 -11.90
CA VAL A 532 -2.25 6.07 -12.61
C VAL A 532 -2.49 5.79 -14.10
N PRO A 533 -2.96 6.80 -14.86
CA PRO A 533 -3.17 6.65 -16.28
C PRO A 533 -1.87 6.45 -17.04
N ALA A 534 -1.96 5.70 -18.14
CA ALA A 534 -0.91 5.61 -19.15
C ALA A 534 -1.00 6.81 -20.10
N TYR A 535 0.11 7.49 -20.29
CA TYR A 535 0.27 8.56 -21.27
C TYR A 535 0.95 8.00 -22.52
N TYR A 536 0.30 8.18 -23.66
CA TYR A 536 0.81 7.86 -24.99
C TYR A 536 0.14 8.78 -26.04
N GLY A 537 0.75 8.89 -27.21
CA GLY A 537 0.38 9.87 -28.24
C GLY A 537 0.99 11.26 -27.96
N LYS A 538 0.47 12.28 -28.62
CA LYS A 538 0.89 13.68 -28.44
C LYS A 538 -0.29 14.50 -27.96
N GLY A 539 -0.15 15.22 -26.87
CA GLY A 539 -1.26 15.97 -26.36
C GLY A 539 -1.00 16.71 -25.05
N THR A 540 -2.10 17.20 -24.49
CA THR A 540 -2.14 17.90 -23.21
C THR A 540 -3.23 17.32 -22.34
N THR A 541 -3.04 17.41 -21.02
CA THR A 541 -4.06 17.04 -20.02
C THR A 541 -4.16 18.16 -19.01
N ILE A 542 -5.38 18.49 -18.63
CA ILE A 542 -5.66 19.38 -17.50
C ILE A 542 -6.53 18.61 -16.53
N SER A 543 -6.16 18.60 -15.26
CA SER A 543 -6.97 18.00 -14.19
C SER A 543 -7.06 18.92 -12.99
N ALA A 544 -8.20 18.91 -12.33
CA ALA A 544 -8.44 19.64 -11.10
C ALA A 544 -9.10 18.73 -10.05
N VAL A 545 -8.71 18.90 -8.80
CA VAL A 545 -9.31 18.19 -7.66
C VAL A 545 -9.61 19.20 -6.57
N THR A 546 -10.85 19.19 -6.09
CA THR A 546 -11.26 20.03 -4.96
C THR A 546 -11.82 19.16 -3.84
N GLY A 547 -11.60 19.57 -2.60
CA GLY A 547 -12.10 18.90 -1.41
C GLY A 547 -12.67 19.89 -0.41
N LEU A 548 -13.85 19.56 0.14
CA LEU A 548 -14.52 20.30 1.20
C LEU A 548 -14.75 19.38 2.40
N LYS A 549 -14.52 19.87 3.61
CA LYS A 549 -14.64 19.12 4.86
C LYS A 549 -15.54 19.85 5.86
N PRO A 550 -16.83 20.02 5.59
CA PRO A 550 -17.76 20.62 6.54
C PRO A 550 -18.01 19.67 7.71
N ARG A 551 -18.42 20.25 8.84
CA ARG A 551 -18.90 19.53 10.02
C ARG A 551 -20.34 19.96 10.29
N TRP A 552 -21.21 18.99 10.55
CA TRP A 552 -22.59 19.25 10.95
C TRP A 552 -22.90 18.46 12.21
N GLY A 553 -22.88 19.10 13.34
CA GLY A 553 -23.01 18.44 14.65
C GLY A 553 -21.89 17.41 14.84
N ASN A 554 -22.26 16.17 15.10
CA ASN A 554 -21.31 15.06 15.27
C ASN A 554 -20.88 14.41 13.94
N VAL A 555 -21.53 14.77 12.82
CA VAL A 555 -21.24 14.18 11.51
C VAL A 555 -20.09 14.95 10.84
N LYS A 556 -19.01 14.24 10.53
CA LYS A 556 -17.92 14.77 9.70
C LYS A 556 -18.21 14.40 8.25
N MET A 557 -18.34 15.41 7.39
CA MET A 557 -18.58 15.22 5.97
C MET A 557 -17.35 15.64 5.17
N ARG A 558 -17.07 14.92 4.09
CA ARG A 558 -15.96 15.23 3.17
C ARG A 558 -16.45 15.00 1.75
N PHE A 559 -16.33 16.02 0.93
CA PHE A 559 -16.74 16.01 -0.47
C PHE A 559 -15.53 16.25 -1.35
N TYR A 560 -15.35 15.43 -2.37
CA TYR A 560 -14.25 15.57 -3.33
C TYR A 560 -14.80 15.54 -4.74
N LEU A 561 -14.38 16.52 -5.54
CA LEU A 561 -14.71 16.61 -6.95
C LEU A 561 -13.42 16.59 -7.76
N ARG A 562 -13.31 15.68 -8.72
CA ARG A 562 -12.22 15.63 -9.69
C ARG A 562 -12.79 15.84 -11.09
N ALA A 563 -12.17 16.73 -11.85
CA ALA A 563 -12.41 16.91 -13.27
C ALA A 563 -11.09 16.74 -14.03
N ALA A 564 -11.11 16.01 -15.15
CA ALA A 564 -9.94 15.83 -15.99
C ALA A 564 -10.33 15.84 -17.47
N ILE A 565 -9.54 16.53 -18.27
CA ILE A 565 -9.70 16.61 -19.74
C ILE A 565 -8.34 16.29 -20.35
N LYS A 566 -8.33 15.32 -21.28
CA LYS A 566 -7.18 14.95 -22.12
C LYS A 566 -7.52 15.23 -23.57
N ASN A 567 -6.66 15.96 -24.25
CA ASN A 567 -6.93 16.42 -25.63
C ASN A 567 -6.77 15.29 -26.66
N LYS A 568 -5.72 14.45 -26.53
CA LYS A 568 -5.46 13.34 -27.48
C LYS A 568 -5.00 12.08 -26.76
N PRO A 569 -5.68 10.92 -26.90
CA PRO A 569 -7.05 10.81 -27.43
C PRO A 569 -8.02 11.59 -26.55
N GLY A 570 -9.07 12.16 -27.16
CA GLY A 570 -10.05 12.99 -26.47
C GLY A 570 -10.76 12.21 -25.35
N LYS A 571 -10.59 12.67 -24.11
CA LYS A 571 -11.20 12.06 -22.92
C LYS A 571 -11.56 13.12 -21.91
N ALA A 572 -12.80 13.09 -21.43
CA ALA A 572 -13.24 13.91 -20.31
C ALA A 572 -13.76 13.00 -19.18
N GLU A 573 -13.41 13.31 -17.96
CA GLU A 573 -13.85 12.55 -16.78
C GLU A 573 -14.24 13.50 -15.65
N LEU A 574 -15.40 13.26 -15.05
CA LEU A 574 -15.87 13.92 -13.85
C LEU A 574 -16.12 12.86 -12.78
N LYS A 575 -15.59 13.06 -11.57
CA LYS A 575 -15.74 12.16 -10.44
C LYS A 575 -16.12 12.92 -9.19
N LEU A 576 -17.13 12.41 -8.48
CA LEU A 576 -17.57 12.89 -7.19
C LEU A 576 -17.39 11.79 -6.15
N GLN A 577 -16.87 12.13 -4.97
CA GLN A 577 -16.82 11.24 -3.81
C GLN A 577 -17.32 11.99 -2.57
N CYS A 578 -18.25 11.36 -1.86
CA CYS A 578 -18.81 11.83 -0.61
C CYS A 578 -18.46 10.83 0.49
N MET A 579 -18.01 11.34 1.63
CA MET A 579 -17.66 10.54 2.80
C MET A 579 -18.35 11.12 4.03
N PHE A 580 -18.93 10.25 4.84
CA PHE A 580 -19.70 10.59 6.04
C PHE A 580 -19.20 9.73 7.19
N ASP A 581 -18.81 10.36 8.31
CA ASP A 581 -18.46 9.69 9.56
C ASP A 581 -19.46 10.13 10.62
N ILE A 582 -20.14 9.15 11.24
CA ILE A 582 -21.24 9.32 12.20
C ILE A 582 -20.87 8.64 13.52
#